data_db4025930931ca3e9b52c7e629bb272c
#
_entry.id   db4025930931ca3e9b52c7e629bb272c
#
_cell.length_a   1.000
_cell.length_b   1.000
_cell.length_c   1.000
_cell.angle_alpha   90.00
_cell.angle_beta   90.00
_cell.angle_gamma   90.00
#
_symmetry.space_group_name_H-M   'P 1'
#
loop_
_entity.id
_entity.type
_entity.pdbx_description
1 polymer ?
#
loop_
_entity_poly.entity_id
_entity_poly.type
_entity_poly.pdbx_seq_one_letter_code
_entity_poly.pdbx_strand_id
1 'polypeptide(L)'
;RRGVFQGFSYMYVRNGEEYDLFASLTERTGYTIFTADFNSNMITVQKDLEGVIVDGEYEVLNFAEYVGDEDSVFDNWFDELNIPKPSVTPKNGYTTWYNYYSKINEKIVSDDLEALSKVKSDIDIFQIDDGYQSATGDWLTIDNKKFPNGMKSVADKIHSTGMLAGLWLAPFGAEFTSKTATQHH
;
A
#
# COMPACT_ATOMS: atom_id res chain seq x y z
N ARG A 1 18.13 -15.53 -8.90
CA ARG A 1 19.51 -16.05 -8.80
C ARG A 1 19.93 -16.03 -7.34
N ARG A 2 20.57 -17.10 -6.84
CA ARG A 2 21.02 -17.16 -5.45
C ARG A 2 22.13 -16.10 -5.21
N GLY A 3 22.04 -15.36 -4.09
CA GLY A 3 22.99 -14.30 -3.75
C GLY A 3 22.75 -12.97 -4.49
N VAL A 4 21.63 -12.81 -5.18
CA VAL A 4 21.18 -11.56 -5.79
C VAL A 4 19.88 -11.11 -5.12
N PHE A 5 19.84 -9.89 -4.64
CA PHE A 5 18.68 -9.28 -3.95
C PHE A 5 18.33 -7.97 -4.62
N GLN A 6 17.05 -7.64 -4.64
CA GLN A 6 16.55 -6.40 -5.22
C GLN A 6 15.67 -5.66 -4.22
N GLY A 7 15.78 -4.34 -4.22
CA GLY A 7 14.91 -3.39 -3.53
C GLY A 7 14.38 -2.35 -4.49
N PHE A 8 13.17 -1.89 -4.27
CA PHE A 8 12.54 -0.81 -5.03
C PHE A 8 12.48 0.42 -4.16
N SER A 9 12.91 1.56 -4.70
CA SER A 9 13.02 2.85 -4.02
C SER A 9 14.10 2.91 -2.94
N TYR A 10 14.38 1.80 -2.25
CA TYR A 10 15.51 1.67 -1.34
C TYR A 10 15.96 0.21 -1.18
N MET A 11 17.16 0.05 -0.66
CA MET A 11 17.74 -1.23 -0.22
C MET A 11 18.73 -0.96 0.89
N TYR A 12 18.87 -1.87 1.83
CA TYR A 12 19.94 -1.79 2.83
C TYR A 12 20.73 -3.08 2.94
N VAL A 13 21.97 -2.93 3.37
CA VAL A 13 22.82 -4.03 3.85
C VAL A 13 23.01 -3.83 5.35
N ARG A 14 22.71 -4.87 6.12
CA ARG A 14 22.87 -4.83 7.58
C ARG A 14 24.07 -5.64 8.03
N ASN A 15 24.91 -5.06 8.88
CA ASN A 15 26.00 -5.72 9.55
C ASN A 15 25.93 -5.47 11.07
N GLY A 16 25.38 -6.41 11.82
CA GLY A 16 25.08 -6.21 13.24
C GLY A 16 24.02 -5.13 13.46
N GLU A 17 24.37 -4.03 14.13
CA GLU A 17 23.51 -2.87 14.35
C GLU A 17 23.73 -1.75 13.32
N GLU A 18 24.71 -1.89 12.44
CA GLU A 18 25.02 -0.92 11.40
C GLU A 18 24.24 -1.23 10.12
N TYR A 19 23.61 -0.22 9.55
CA TYR A 19 22.90 -0.22 8.29
C TYR A 19 23.64 0.64 7.28
N ASP A 20 23.72 0.13 6.06
CA ASP A 20 24.18 0.83 4.88
C ASP A 20 22.99 0.91 3.93
N LEU A 21 22.28 2.05 3.96
CA LEU A 21 21.02 2.30 3.25
C LEU A 21 21.29 3.04 1.94
N PHE A 22 20.95 2.42 0.83
CA PHE A 22 20.90 3.03 -0.50
C PHE A 22 19.44 3.42 -0.80
N ALA A 23 19.16 4.70 -1.01
CA ALA A 23 17.81 5.19 -1.09
C ALA A 23 17.62 6.23 -2.19
N SER A 24 16.54 6.10 -2.94
CA SER A 24 16.17 7.04 -4.00
C SER A 24 15.67 8.35 -3.42
N LEU A 25 16.08 9.45 -4.03
CA LEU A 25 15.60 10.80 -3.68
C LEU A 25 14.48 11.28 -4.60
N THR A 26 14.15 10.53 -5.66
CA THR A 26 13.02 10.84 -6.53
C THR A 26 12.50 9.61 -7.28
N GLU A 27 11.18 9.46 -7.32
CA GLU A 27 10.48 8.44 -8.11
C GLU A 27 9.55 9.08 -9.18
N ARG A 28 9.75 10.37 -9.46
CA ARG A 28 8.87 11.12 -10.39
C ARG A 28 8.92 10.61 -11.83
N THR A 29 10.03 10.02 -12.23
CA THR A 29 10.31 9.63 -13.62
C THR A 29 10.28 8.12 -13.83
N GLY A 30 10.08 7.34 -12.79
CA GLY A 30 10.05 5.88 -12.82
C GLY A 30 10.58 5.30 -11.53
N TYR A 31 10.52 3.99 -11.39
CA TYR A 31 11.01 3.30 -10.19
C TYR A 31 12.54 3.21 -10.18
N THR A 32 13.14 3.49 -9.03
CA THR A 32 14.55 3.20 -8.80
C THR A 32 14.68 1.77 -8.29
N ILE A 33 15.52 0.98 -8.94
CA ILE A 33 15.77 -0.42 -8.63
C ILE A 33 17.21 -0.55 -8.16
N PHE A 34 17.38 -1.02 -6.93
CA PHE A 34 18.68 -1.36 -6.36
C PHE A 34 18.87 -2.88 -6.45
N THR A 35 20.02 -3.32 -6.93
CA THR A 35 20.36 -4.75 -7.01
C THR A 35 21.70 -4.98 -6.33
N ALA A 36 21.72 -5.79 -5.27
CA ALA A 36 22.95 -6.28 -4.65
C ALA A 36 23.27 -7.69 -5.16
N ASP A 37 24.42 -7.86 -5.78
CA ASP A 37 24.95 -9.17 -6.19
C ASP A 37 26.17 -9.52 -5.32
N PHE A 38 25.95 -10.32 -4.29
CA PHE A 38 26.99 -10.79 -3.38
C PHE A 38 27.98 -11.79 -4.03
N ASN A 39 27.68 -12.26 -5.24
CA ASN A 39 28.65 -13.13 -5.96
C ASN A 39 29.73 -12.28 -6.65
N SER A 40 29.42 -11.05 -7.01
CA SER A 40 30.34 -10.11 -7.66
C SER A 40 30.71 -8.93 -6.79
N ASN A 41 30.18 -8.83 -5.57
CA ASN A 41 30.33 -7.69 -4.65
C ASN A 41 29.96 -6.36 -5.33
N MET A 42 28.84 -6.35 -6.03
CA MET A 42 28.39 -5.17 -6.75
C MET A 42 26.99 -4.74 -6.31
N ILE A 43 26.82 -3.43 -6.18
CA ILE A 43 25.50 -2.79 -6.10
C ILE A 43 25.26 -2.06 -7.42
N THR A 44 24.13 -2.35 -8.05
CA THR A 44 23.69 -1.71 -9.28
C THR A 44 22.45 -0.89 -8.98
N VAL A 45 22.44 0.37 -9.44
CA VAL A 45 21.27 1.26 -9.35
C VAL A 45 20.74 1.51 -10.76
N GLN A 46 19.47 1.26 -10.96
CA GLN A 46 18.78 1.39 -12.24
C GLN A 46 17.51 2.22 -12.08
N LYS A 47 17.13 2.94 -13.13
CA LYS A 47 15.85 3.63 -13.24
C LYS A 47 15.02 2.98 -14.32
N ASP A 48 13.77 2.63 -13.99
CA ASP A 48 12.81 2.23 -15.01
C ASP A 48 12.30 3.49 -15.72
N LEU A 49 12.63 3.62 -16.98
CA LEU A 49 12.27 4.76 -17.83
C LEU A 49 11.44 4.32 -19.03
N GLU A 50 10.78 3.15 -18.95
CA GLU A 50 10.00 2.64 -20.07
C GLU A 50 8.96 3.68 -20.55
N GLY A 51 9.00 3.97 -21.86
CA GLY A 51 8.09 4.94 -22.49
C GLY A 51 8.49 6.41 -22.30
N VAL A 52 9.56 6.72 -21.59
CA VAL A 52 10.03 8.11 -21.42
C VAL A 52 10.81 8.54 -22.65
N ILE A 53 10.38 9.65 -23.27
CA ILE A 53 11.11 10.32 -24.35
C ILE A 53 11.87 11.49 -23.76
N VAL A 54 13.20 11.47 -23.87
CA VAL A 54 14.09 12.53 -23.36
C VAL A 54 14.49 13.46 -24.49
N ASP A 55 14.31 14.76 -24.29
CA ASP A 55 14.79 15.84 -25.14
C ASP A 55 15.58 16.85 -24.29
N GLY A 56 16.90 16.90 -24.49
CA GLY A 56 17.81 17.71 -23.69
C GLY A 56 18.38 16.99 -22.45
N GLU A 57 18.76 17.77 -21.44
CA GLU A 57 19.28 17.23 -20.17
C GLU A 57 18.17 16.61 -19.35
N TYR A 58 18.46 15.45 -18.78
CA TYR A 58 17.50 14.69 -17.99
C TYR A 58 18.18 14.00 -16.81
N GLU A 59 17.68 14.25 -15.59
CA GLU A 59 18.15 13.57 -14.38
C GLU A 59 17.60 12.14 -14.37
N VAL A 60 18.46 11.16 -14.64
CA VAL A 60 18.08 9.74 -14.66
C VAL A 60 18.01 9.19 -13.25
N LEU A 61 19.06 9.41 -12.46
CA LEU A 61 19.20 8.86 -11.10
C LEU A 61 19.53 9.99 -10.12
N ASN A 62 18.81 9.99 -9.02
CA ASN A 62 19.09 10.80 -7.85
C ASN A 62 18.89 9.92 -6.62
N PHE A 63 19.98 9.55 -5.96
CA PHE A 63 19.96 8.67 -4.79
C PHE A 63 21.09 9.01 -3.83
N ALA A 64 20.94 8.59 -2.58
CA ALA A 64 21.93 8.77 -1.53
C ALA A 64 22.23 7.45 -0.82
N GLU A 65 23.37 7.42 -0.13
CA GLU A 65 23.82 6.37 0.75
C GLU A 65 23.89 6.93 2.18
N TYR A 66 23.30 6.22 3.14
CA TYR A 66 23.30 6.58 4.54
C TYR A 66 23.85 5.42 5.35
N VAL A 67 24.83 5.70 6.23
CA VAL A 67 25.44 4.69 7.11
C VAL A 67 25.20 5.05 8.57
N GLY A 68 24.71 4.10 9.36
CA GLY A 68 24.43 4.32 10.77
C GLY A 68 23.51 3.24 11.36
N ASP A 69 22.92 3.53 12.50
CA ASP A 69 21.86 2.70 13.06
C ASP A 69 20.55 2.86 12.26
N GLU A 70 19.60 1.93 12.49
CA GLU A 70 18.35 1.86 11.73
C GLU A 70 17.57 3.20 11.75
N ASP A 71 17.37 3.76 12.94
CA ASP A 71 16.60 5.00 13.08
C ASP A 71 17.27 6.16 12.35
N SER A 72 18.59 6.31 12.53
CA SER A 72 19.37 7.40 11.94
C SER A 72 19.36 7.38 10.41
N VAL A 73 19.51 6.23 9.77
CA VAL A 73 19.57 6.15 8.29
C VAL A 73 18.23 6.46 7.66
N PHE A 74 17.12 5.99 8.25
CA PHE A 74 15.78 6.27 7.74
C PHE A 74 15.32 7.69 8.04
N ASP A 75 15.60 8.22 9.23
CA ASP A 75 15.29 9.61 9.58
C ASP A 75 16.02 10.59 8.64
N ASN A 76 17.31 10.38 8.39
CA ASN A 76 18.09 11.21 7.47
C ASN A 76 17.52 11.17 6.03
N TRP A 77 17.13 9.99 5.55
CA TRP A 77 16.51 9.86 4.24
C TRP A 77 15.16 10.60 4.15
N PHE A 78 14.29 10.42 5.14
CA PHE A 78 12.99 11.08 5.16
C PHE A 78 13.09 12.59 5.35
N ASP A 79 14.08 13.06 6.12
CA ASP A 79 14.37 14.49 6.28
C ASP A 79 14.85 15.11 4.95
N GLU A 80 15.71 14.42 4.19
CA GLU A 80 16.17 14.88 2.88
C GLU A 80 15.03 14.93 1.85
N LEU A 81 14.10 13.98 1.91
CA LEU A 81 12.89 13.98 1.08
C LEU A 81 11.84 15.01 1.54
N ASN A 82 12.06 15.70 2.68
CA ASN A 82 11.07 16.56 3.32
C ASN A 82 9.74 15.85 3.60
N ILE A 83 9.78 14.57 3.96
CA ILE A 83 8.58 13.81 4.34
C ILE A 83 8.21 14.20 5.78
N PRO A 84 7.05 14.82 5.99
CA PRO A 84 6.64 15.19 7.33
C PRO A 84 6.39 13.96 8.18
N LYS A 85 6.79 14.01 9.45
CA LYS A 85 6.46 12.93 10.40
C LYS A 85 4.94 12.72 10.43
N PRO A 86 4.46 11.46 10.37
CA PRO A 86 3.04 11.19 10.36
C PRO A 86 2.39 11.71 11.65
N SER A 87 1.28 12.43 11.51
CA SER A 87 0.49 12.96 12.63
C SER A 87 -0.51 11.95 13.21
N VAL A 88 -0.57 10.75 12.62
CA VAL A 88 -1.53 9.70 13.01
C VAL A 88 -0.96 8.80 14.09
N THR A 89 -1.78 8.48 15.09
CA THR A 89 -1.47 7.43 16.06
C THR A 89 -1.69 6.06 15.45
N PRO A 90 -0.91 5.02 15.81
CA PRO A 90 -1.18 3.65 15.41
C PRO A 90 -2.62 3.24 15.70
N LYS A 91 -3.23 2.52 14.77
CA LYS A 91 -4.60 2.03 14.86
C LYS A 91 -4.62 0.52 14.70
N ASN A 92 -5.45 -0.14 15.50
CA ASN A 92 -5.75 -1.56 15.33
C ASN A 92 -6.96 -1.72 14.42
N GLY A 93 -6.87 -2.61 13.42
CA GLY A 93 -7.94 -2.81 12.47
C GLY A 93 -8.38 -4.27 12.33
N TYR A 94 -9.66 -4.46 12.07
CA TYR A 94 -10.22 -5.70 11.55
C TYR A 94 -10.47 -5.54 10.06
N THR A 95 -10.17 -6.56 9.25
CA THR A 95 -10.51 -6.60 7.83
C THR A 95 -11.25 -7.89 7.48
N THR A 96 -12.22 -7.80 6.59
CA THR A 96 -13.03 -8.94 6.15
C THR A 96 -12.27 -9.91 5.24
N TRP A 97 -11.09 -9.52 4.70
CA TRP A 97 -10.39 -10.27 3.66
C TRP A 97 -10.05 -11.70 4.08
N TYR A 98 -9.35 -11.88 5.18
CA TYR A 98 -8.78 -13.18 5.54
C TYR A 98 -9.80 -14.27 5.84
N ASN A 99 -11.04 -13.90 6.20
CA ASN A 99 -12.13 -14.85 6.43
C ASN A 99 -12.96 -15.12 5.19
N TYR A 100 -13.20 -14.11 4.36
CA TYR A 100 -14.27 -14.16 3.35
C TYR A 100 -13.78 -13.90 1.94
N TYR A 101 -12.58 -13.32 1.76
CA TYR A 101 -12.13 -12.81 0.47
C TYR A 101 -13.21 -11.90 -0.14
N SER A 102 -13.45 -11.98 -1.43
CA SER A 102 -14.50 -11.20 -2.10
C SER A 102 -15.93 -11.69 -1.83
N LYS A 103 -16.14 -12.75 -0.99
CA LYS A 103 -17.47 -13.32 -0.72
C LYS A 103 -18.22 -12.63 0.43
N ILE A 104 -17.94 -11.37 0.66
CA ILE A 104 -18.59 -10.54 1.68
C ILE A 104 -19.98 -10.10 1.24
N ASN A 105 -20.83 -9.80 2.21
CA ASN A 105 -22.13 -9.17 2.02
C ASN A 105 -22.55 -8.44 3.30
N GLU A 106 -23.64 -7.66 3.22
CA GLU A 106 -24.14 -6.85 4.34
C GLU A 106 -24.46 -7.69 5.61
N LYS A 107 -24.94 -8.92 5.43
CA LYS A 107 -25.24 -9.81 6.54
C LYS A 107 -23.95 -10.24 7.25
N ILE A 108 -22.96 -10.70 6.51
CA ILE A 108 -21.65 -11.10 7.07
C ILE A 108 -21.04 -9.94 7.86
N VAL A 109 -21.03 -8.74 7.29
CA VAL A 109 -20.51 -7.55 7.98
C VAL A 109 -21.27 -7.30 9.28
N SER A 110 -22.60 -7.45 9.27
CA SER A 110 -23.42 -7.26 10.48
C SER A 110 -23.15 -8.32 11.54
N ASP A 111 -22.97 -9.58 11.13
CA ASP A 111 -22.67 -10.70 12.04
C ASP A 111 -21.27 -10.50 12.69
N ASP A 112 -20.27 -10.07 11.91
CA ASP A 112 -18.92 -9.79 12.41
C ASP A 112 -18.91 -8.60 13.37
N LEU A 113 -19.65 -7.53 13.09
CA LEU A 113 -19.78 -6.38 13.99
C LEU A 113 -20.41 -6.81 15.32
N GLU A 114 -21.45 -7.66 15.28
CA GLU A 114 -22.06 -8.20 16.51
C GLU A 114 -21.08 -9.09 17.27
N ALA A 115 -20.31 -9.93 16.57
CA ALA A 115 -19.32 -10.79 17.21
C ALA A 115 -18.20 -9.97 17.89
N LEU A 116 -17.68 -8.94 17.19
CA LEU A 116 -16.64 -8.05 17.72
C LEU A 116 -17.12 -7.25 18.94
N SER A 117 -18.40 -6.86 18.98
CA SER A 117 -18.95 -6.15 20.13
C SER A 117 -18.94 -6.97 21.43
N LYS A 118 -18.86 -8.29 21.31
CA LYS A 118 -18.79 -9.23 22.45
C LYS A 118 -17.36 -9.50 22.91
N VAL A 119 -16.38 -9.17 22.09
CA VAL A 119 -14.96 -9.32 22.38
C VAL A 119 -14.43 -7.95 22.80
N LYS A 120 -13.98 -7.83 24.05
CA LYS A 120 -13.30 -6.60 24.50
C LYS A 120 -11.94 -6.51 23.77
N SER A 121 -11.92 -5.89 22.61
CA SER A 121 -10.73 -5.65 21.83
C SER A 121 -10.63 -4.17 21.49
N ASP A 122 -9.43 -3.65 21.54
CA ASP A 122 -9.10 -2.29 21.11
C ASP A 122 -9.01 -2.26 19.58
N ILE A 123 -10.16 -2.36 18.90
CA ILE A 123 -10.25 -2.25 17.45
C ILE A 123 -10.76 -0.86 17.12
N ASP A 124 -9.93 -0.10 16.43
CA ASP A 124 -10.23 1.28 16.00
C ASP A 124 -10.95 1.31 14.65
N ILE A 125 -10.64 0.37 13.76
CA ILE A 125 -11.09 0.38 12.35
C ILE A 125 -11.73 -0.96 12.01
N PHE A 126 -12.92 -0.92 11.42
CA PHE A 126 -13.52 -2.06 10.73
C PHE A 126 -13.45 -1.80 9.22
N GLN A 127 -12.58 -2.54 8.51
CA GLN A 127 -12.39 -2.41 7.08
C GLN A 127 -13.21 -3.43 6.30
N ILE A 128 -14.02 -2.93 5.38
CA ILE A 128 -14.62 -3.71 4.32
C ILE A 128 -13.57 -3.86 3.22
N ASP A 129 -13.16 -5.08 2.97
CA ASP A 129 -12.18 -5.41 1.95
C ASP A 129 -12.82 -5.64 0.58
N ASP A 130 -12.09 -6.19 -0.39
CA ASP A 130 -12.57 -6.46 -1.75
C ASP A 130 -13.89 -7.23 -1.79
N GLY A 131 -14.71 -6.95 -2.80
CA GLY A 131 -15.94 -7.67 -3.08
C GLY A 131 -17.24 -6.92 -2.79
N TYR A 132 -17.19 -5.65 -2.37
CA TYR A 132 -18.35 -4.79 -2.22
C TYR A 132 -18.78 -4.12 -3.53
N GLN A 133 -17.85 -3.91 -4.43
CA GLN A 133 -18.03 -3.28 -5.74
C GLN A 133 -18.54 -4.29 -6.80
N SER A 134 -19.09 -3.76 -7.89
CA SER A 134 -19.58 -4.58 -9.01
C SER A 134 -18.48 -5.25 -9.82
N ALA A 135 -17.30 -4.61 -9.90
CA ALA A 135 -16.07 -5.10 -10.53
C ALA A 135 -14.88 -4.32 -9.98
N THR A 136 -13.68 -4.91 -9.97
CA THR A 136 -12.45 -4.20 -9.62
C THR A 136 -12.21 -3.06 -10.62
N GLY A 137 -12.05 -1.84 -10.11
CA GLY A 137 -12.00 -0.62 -10.92
C GLY A 137 -13.29 0.23 -10.88
N ASP A 138 -14.45 -0.39 -10.63
CA ASP A 138 -15.74 0.30 -10.55
C ASP A 138 -16.09 0.67 -9.09
N TRP A 139 -15.19 1.39 -8.41
CA TRP A 139 -15.23 1.63 -6.96
C TRP A 139 -16.46 2.37 -6.45
N LEU A 140 -17.15 3.11 -7.31
CA LEU A 140 -18.38 3.85 -6.98
C LEU A 140 -19.67 3.05 -7.29
N THR A 141 -19.52 1.84 -7.86
CA THR A 141 -20.66 0.98 -8.21
C THR A 141 -20.74 -0.20 -7.26
N ILE A 142 -21.68 -0.15 -6.33
CA ILE A 142 -21.87 -1.18 -5.30
C ILE A 142 -22.62 -2.38 -5.87
N ASP A 143 -22.24 -3.60 -5.48
CA ASP A 143 -23.02 -4.81 -5.74
C ASP A 143 -24.29 -4.83 -4.87
N ASN A 144 -25.40 -4.40 -5.45
CA ASN A 144 -26.69 -4.30 -4.75
C ASN A 144 -27.27 -5.66 -4.30
N LYS A 145 -26.76 -6.79 -4.81
CA LYS A 145 -27.15 -8.11 -4.32
C LYS A 145 -26.48 -8.42 -3.00
N LYS A 146 -25.24 -7.98 -2.85
CA LYS A 146 -24.46 -8.16 -1.62
C LYS A 146 -24.79 -7.08 -0.57
N PHE A 147 -24.98 -5.85 -1.01
CA PHE A 147 -25.22 -4.68 -0.16
C PHE A 147 -26.48 -3.92 -0.60
N PRO A 148 -27.67 -4.51 -0.37
CA PRO A 148 -28.93 -3.94 -0.85
C PRO A 148 -29.28 -2.58 -0.25
N ASN A 149 -28.79 -2.27 0.94
CA ASN A 149 -29.00 -0.98 1.61
C ASN A 149 -27.85 0.02 1.37
N GLY A 150 -26.89 -0.35 0.52
CA GLY A 150 -25.73 0.47 0.15
C GLY A 150 -24.69 0.64 1.26
N MET A 151 -23.52 1.17 0.89
CA MET A 151 -22.37 1.28 1.79
C MET A 151 -22.58 2.30 2.91
N LYS A 152 -23.44 3.31 2.70
CA LYS A 152 -23.76 4.27 3.78
C LYS A 152 -24.38 3.56 5.00
N SER A 153 -25.33 2.67 4.78
CA SER A 153 -25.96 1.89 5.85
C SER A 153 -24.94 1.06 6.63
N VAL A 154 -23.97 0.46 5.91
CA VAL A 154 -22.90 -0.33 6.50
C VAL A 154 -21.96 0.56 7.32
N ALA A 155 -21.54 1.69 6.77
CA ALA A 155 -20.68 2.65 7.48
C ALA A 155 -21.35 3.19 8.76
N ASP A 156 -22.65 3.52 8.69
CA ASP A 156 -23.40 3.99 9.86
C ASP A 156 -23.46 2.93 10.96
N LYS A 157 -23.61 1.64 10.59
CA LYS A 157 -23.54 0.53 11.57
C LYS A 157 -22.18 0.42 12.23
N ILE A 158 -21.09 0.50 11.44
CA ILE A 158 -19.72 0.47 11.97
C ILE A 158 -19.51 1.64 12.94
N HIS A 159 -19.87 2.86 12.54
CA HIS A 159 -19.74 4.03 13.41
C HIS A 159 -20.55 3.92 14.70
N SER A 160 -21.71 3.24 14.67
CA SER A 160 -22.52 3.04 15.87
C SER A 160 -21.84 2.18 16.94
N THR A 161 -20.80 1.43 16.57
CA THR A 161 -19.98 0.64 17.52
C THR A 161 -18.76 1.41 18.06
N GLY A 162 -18.56 2.65 17.60
CA GLY A 162 -17.42 3.49 17.98
C GLY A 162 -16.18 3.31 17.09
N MET A 163 -16.20 2.38 16.13
CA MET A 163 -15.10 2.14 15.19
C MET A 163 -15.18 3.08 13.97
N LEU A 164 -14.04 3.30 13.35
CA LEU A 164 -13.96 3.95 12.02
C LEU A 164 -14.31 2.95 10.93
N ALA A 165 -15.08 3.37 9.92
CA ALA A 165 -15.36 2.56 8.75
C ALA A 165 -14.21 2.68 7.74
N GLY A 166 -13.55 1.57 7.44
CA GLY A 166 -12.53 1.45 6.41
C GLY A 166 -13.09 0.83 5.13
N LEU A 167 -12.55 1.21 3.99
CA LEU A 167 -12.87 0.64 2.69
C LEU A 167 -11.60 0.37 1.91
N TRP A 168 -11.42 -0.86 1.43
CA TRP A 168 -10.27 -1.22 0.60
C TRP A 168 -10.47 -0.77 -0.84
N LEU A 169 -9.38 -0.32 -1.47
CA LEU A 169 -9.33 0.09 -2.87
C LEU A 169 -8.00 -0.36 -3.51
N ALA A 170 -8.04 -0.71 -4.81
CA ALA A 170 -6.86 -0.88 -5.66
C ALA A 170 -6.89 0.17 -6.79
N PRO A 171 -6.52 1.44 -6.51
CA PRO A 171 -6.79 2.57 -7.40
C PRO A 171 -6.06 2.50 -8.75
N PHE A 172 -5.02 1.67 -8.87
CA PHE A 172 -4.25 1.46 -10.09
C PHE A 172 -4.59 0.16 -10.84
N GLY A 173 -5.59 -0.59 -10.35
CA GLY A 173 -6.04 -1.85 -10.94
C GLY A 173 -7.49 -1.77 -11.41
N ALA A 174 -7.78 -2.33 -12.60
CA ALA A 174 -9.13 -2.51 -13.11
C ALA A 174 -9.26 -3.84 -13.86
N GLU A 175 -10.34 -4.56 -13.64
CA GLU A 175 -10.69 -5.73 -14.46
C GLU A 175 -11.04 -5.29 -15.88
N PHE A 176 -10.65 -6.07 -16.88
CA PHE A 176 -10.96 -5.77 -18.30
C PHE A 176 -12.47 -5.63 -18.57
N THR A 177 -13.30 -6.27 -17.76
CA THR A 177 -14.77 -6.23 -17.85
C THR A 177 -15.40 -5.06 -17.10
N SER A 178 -14.62 -4.31 -16.33
CA SER A 178 -15.11 -3.14 -15.60
C SER A 178 -15.50 -2.01 -16.56
N LYS A 179 -16.42 -1.14 -16.13
CA LYS A 179 -16.76 0.08 -16.87
C LYS A 179 -15.56 1.00 -16.99
N THR A 180 -14.78 1.10 -15.92
CA THR A 180 -13.55 1.91 -15.88
C THR A 180 -12.59 1.46 -16.98
N ALA A 181 -12.28 0.17 -17.10
CA ALA A 181 -11.39 -0.31 -18.15
C ALA A 181 -11.97 -0.14 -19.56
N THR A 182 -13.28 -0.39 -19.74
CA THR A 182 -13.92 -0.31 -21.07
C THR A 182 -14.11 1.13 -21.57
N GLN A 183 -14.13 2.13 -20.69
CA GLN A 183 -14.32 3.54 -21.05
C GLN A 183 -13.02 4.31 -21.23
N HIS A 184 -11.88 3.78 -20.77
CA HIS A 184 -10.59 4.47 -20.76
C HIS A 184 -9.48 3.68 -21.48
N HIS A 185 -9.84 2.88 -22.46
CA HIS A 185 -8.90 2.21 -23.39
C HIS A 185 -8.39 3.15 -24.46
#